data_886d96fbe8c029f152e6ab4cef1c6b50
#
_entry.id   886d96fbe8c029f152e6ab4cef1c6b50
#
_cell.length_a   1.000
_cell.length_b   1.000
_cell.length_c   1.000
_cell.angle_alpha   90.00
_cell.angle_beta   90.00
_cell.angle_gamma   90.00
#
_symmetry.space_group_name_H-M   'P 1'
#
loop_
_entity.id
_entity.type
_entity.pdbx_description
1 polymer ?
#
loop_
_entity_poly.entity_id
_entity_poly.type
_entity_poly.pdbx_seq_one_letter_code
_entity_poly.pdbx_strand_id
1 'polypeptide(L)'
;MLNEKKNRVDQPEASDIEKVTRARFARLKFPAKWKSGAKRDLLETWGEGNAVEYESYLIKITRYTSGMESCNCNLNLEENNDFHLVTVNKKALGEDDSITGEITPRIRPDGWTFTKLKDLSKNKNICEAHGYLMLDTQHVGISVPRRLTHWEIHPVTSFQVCTASVTACKQGTGWADLASLPEP
;
A
#
# COMPACT_ATOMS: atom_id res chain seq x y z
N MET A 1 9.05 -16.67 -5.08
CA MET A 1 8.19 -17.10 -3.93
C MET A 1 7.52 -15.89 -3.30
N LEU A 2 6.50 -16.06 -2.40
CA LEU A 2 5.78 -14.91 -1.82
C LEU A 2 6.72 -13.91 -1.13
N ASN A 3 7.65 -14.41 -0.31
CA ASN A 3 8.61 -13.57 0.42
C ASN A 3 9.54 -12.77 -0.50
N GLU A 4 9.93 -13.29 -1.65
CA GLU A 4 10.74 -12.52 -2.61
C GLU A 4 9.98 -11.33 -3.16
N LYS A 5 8.70 -11.53 -3.50
CA LYS A 5 7.84 -10.45 -4.01
C LYS A 5 7.52 -9.40 -2.93
N LYS A 6 7.25 -9.84 -1.70
CA LYS A 6 7.01 -8.94 -0.56
C LYS A 6 8.26 -8.18 -0.12
N ASN A 7 9.42 -8.75 -0.34
CA ASN A 7 10.71 -8.19 0.09
C ASN A 7 11.54 -7.61 -1.06
N ARG A 8 10.94 -7.35 -2.21
CA ARG A 8 11.64 -6.71 -3.32
C ARG A 8 12.05 -5.28 -2.92
N VAL A 9 13.20 -4.87 -3.43
CA VAL A 9 13.84 -3.57 -3.11
C VAL A 9 14.04 -2.68 -4.33
N ASP A 10 13.69 -3.18 -5.50
CA ASP A 10 13.79 -2.45 -6.75
C ASP A 10 12.72 -1.36 -6.83
N GLN A 11 13.07 -0.25 -7.44
CA GLN A 11 12.14 0.81 -7.80
C GLN A 11 11.61 0.54 -9.20
N PRO A 12 10.30 0.73 -9.44
CA PRO A 12 9.77 0.62 -10.80
C PRO A 12 10.29 1.76 -11.68
N GLU A 13 10.57 1.45 -12.94
CA GLU A 13 10.83 2.49 -13.93
C GLU A 13 9.57 3.33 -14.15
N ALA A 14 9.74 4.65 -14.28
CA ALA A 14 8.60 5.57 -14.42
C ALA A 14 7.69 5.23 -15.61
N SER A 15 8.25 4.69 -16.70
CA SER A 15 7.52 4.24 -17.88
C SER A 15 6.62 3.04 -17.64
N ASP A 16 6.88 2.26 -16.59
CA ASP A 16 6.19 1.00 -16.30
C ASP A 16 5.05 1.18 -15.29
N ILE A 17 4.96 2.37 -14.69
CA ILE A 17 3.96 2.67 -13.67
C ILE A 17 2.60 2.95 -14.33
N GLU A 18 1.63 2.08 -14.08
CA GLU A 18 0.23 2.29 -14.49
C GLU A 18 -0.51 3.12 -13.44
N LYS A 19 -1.07 4.27 -13.83
CA LYS A 19 -1.99 4.99 -12.94
C LYS A 19 -3.31 4.23 -12.82
N VAL A 20 -3.62 3.77 -11.62
CA VAL A 20 -4.78 2.93 -11.35
C VAL A 20 -5.86 3.66 -10.54
N THR A 21 -7.09 3.19 -10.66
CA THR A 21 -8.24 3.72 -9.93
C THR A 21 -8.84 2.68 -9.01
N ARG A 22 -9.65 3.11 -8.02
CA ARG A 22 -10.46 2.20 -7.18
C ARG A 22 -11.26 1.21 -8.05
N ALA A 23 -11.81 1.66 -9.19
CA ALA A 23 -12.58 0.79 -10.08
C ALA A 23 -11.71 -0.28 -10.74
N ARG A 24 -10.43 -0.01 -10.99
CA ARG A 24 -9.47 -1.01 -11.48
C ARG A 24 -9.23 -2.08 -10.41
N PHE A 25 -8.96 -1.69 -9.17
CA PHE A 25 -8.80 -2.61 -8.05
C PHE A 25 -10.03 -3.51 -7.83
N ALA A 26 -11.24 -2.93 -7.86
CA ALA A 26 -12.49 -3.67 -7.69
C ALA A 26 -12.75 -4.75 -8.77
N ARG A 27 -12.11 -4.63 -9.94
CA ARG A 27 -12.25 -5.58 -11.06
C ARG A 27 -11.13 -6.61 -11.12
N LEU A 28 -10.09 -6.49 -10.32
CA LEU A 28 -8.99 -7.46 -10.29
C LEU A 28 -9.54 -8.82 -9.81
N LYS A 29 -9.25 -9.85 -10.59
CA LYS A 29 -9.63 -11.22 -10.25
C LYS A 29 -8.77 -11.73 -9.09
N PHE A 30 -9.36 -12.54 -8.25
CA PHE A 30 -8.63 -13.31 -7.23
C PHE A 30 -9.34 -14.63 -6.97
N PRO A 31 -8.61 -15.68 -6.54
CA PRO A 31 -9.22 -16.98 -6.28
C PRO A 31 -10.10 -16.91 -5.02
N ALA A 32 -11.21 -17.67 -4.99
CA ALA A 32 -12.07 -17.77 -3.80
C ALA A 32 -11.37 -18.42 -2.60
N LYS A 33 -10.35 -19.25 -2.85
CA LYS A 33 -9.52 -19.92 -1.84
C LYS A 33 -8.07 -19.97 -2.32
N TRP A 34 -7.14 -19.83 -1.40
CA TRP A 34 -5.73 -19.99 -1.66
C TRP A 34 -5.16 -21.18 -0.88
N LYS A 35 -4.41 -22.06 -1.55
CA LYS A 35 -3.71 -23.16 -0.89
C LYS A 35 -2.27 -22.72 -0.60
N SER A 36 -1.79 -22.96 0.62
CA SER A 36 -0.38 -22.76 0.95
C SER A 36 0.51 -23.53 -0.03
N GLY A 37 1.58 -22.88 -0.51
CA GLY A 37 2.49 -23.45 -1.50
C GLY A 37 2.00 -23.43 -2.96
N ALA A 38 0.81 -22.90 -3.25
CA ALA A 38 0.35 -22.73 -4.63
C ALA A 38 1.30 -21.81 -5.40
N LYS A 39 1.52 -22.11 -6.67
CA LYS A 39 2.31 -21.28 -7.58
C LYS A 39 1.58 -19.97 -7.87
N ARG A 40 2.33 -18.88 -7.94
CA ARG A 40 1.77 -17.54 -8.16
C ARG A 40 1.70 -17.12 -9.63
N ASP A 41 2.13 -17.95 -10.56
CA ASP A 41 2.16 -17.65 -12.01
C ASP A 41 0.81 -17.18 -12.55
N LEU A 42 -0.31 -17.77 -12.04
CA LEU A 42 -1.65 -17.33 -12.40
C LEU A 42 -1.92 -15.87 -11.95
N LEU A 43 -1.40 -15.48 -10.79
CA LEU A 43 -1.61 -14.13 -10.26
C LEU A 43 -0.87 -13.08 -11.11
N GLU A 44 0.28 -13.43 -11.69
CA GLU A 44 1.00 -12.59 -12.64
C GLU A 44 0.16 -12.30 -13.88
N THR A 45 -0.56 -13.31 -14.39
CA THR A 45 -1.50 -13.09 -15.50
C THR A 45 -2.67 -12.17 -15.15
N TRP A 46 -2.95 -11.97 -13.86
CA TRP A 46 -3.98 -11.05 -13.36
C TRP A 46 -3.43 -9.69 -12.92
N GLY A 47 -2.10 -9.52 -13.00
CA GLY A 47 -1.41 -8.24 -12.75
C GLY A 47 -0.53 -8.22 -11.51
N GLU A 48 -0.29 -9.35 -10.82
CA GLU A 48 0.66 -9.37 -9.71
C GLU A 48 2.06 -9.00 -10.19
N GLY A 49 2.69 -8.07 -9.48
CA GLY A 49 3.99 -7.55 -9.86
C GLY A 49 3.97 -6.35 -10.80
N ASN A 50 2.81 -5.97 -11.35
CA ASN A 50 2.70 -4.74 -12.12
C ASN A 50 2.96 -3.53 -11.23
N ALA A 51 3.76 -2.58 -11.73
CA ALA A 51 3.99 -1.30 -11.08
C ALA A 51 2.77 -0.40 -11.24
N VAL A 52 2.33 0.21 -10.14
CA VAL A 52 1.12 1.05 -10.11
C VAL A 52 1.34 2.33 -9.34
N GLU A 53 0.59 3.37 -9.73
CA GLU A 53 0.37 4.63 -9.00
C GLU A 53 -1.09 4.70 -8.58
N TYR A 54 -1.35 5.01 -7.31
CA TYR A 54 -2.70 5.18 -6.79
C TYR A 54 -2.83 6.44 -5.94
N GLU A 55 -3.66 7.38 -6.43
CA GLU A 55 -4.05 8.60 -5.72
C GLU A 55 -5.26 8.31 -4.82
N SER A 56 -5.16 8.65 -3.53
CA SER A 56 -6.18 8.31 -2.54
C SER A 56 -6.09 9.18 -1.28
N TYR A 57 -7.09 9.08 -0.41
CA TYR A 57 -7.08 9.66 0.95
C TYR A 57 -6.60 8.61 1.95
N LEU A 58 -5.56 8.92 2.73
CA LEU A 58 -5.12 8.08 3.84
C LEU A 58 -6.10 8.26 5.01
N ILE A 59 -6.82 7.20 5.39
CA ILE A 59 -7.83 7.27 6.45
C ILE A 59 -7.42 6.55 7.74
N LYS A 60 -6.44 5.64 7.66
CA LYS A 60 -5.93 4.90 8.81
C LYS A 60 -4.54 4.36 8.51
N ILE A 61 -3.73 4.25 9.55
CA ILE A 61 -2.43 3.58 9.54
C ILE A 61 -2.39 2.58 10.69
N THR A 62 -1.85 1.39 10.44
CA THR A 62 -1.57 0.39 11.46
C THR A 62 -0.15 -0.15 11.31
N ARG A 63 0.37 -0.74 12.37
CA ARG A 63 1.65 -1.45 12.42
C ARG A 63 1.57 -2.59 13.40
N TYR A 64 2.33 -3.61 13.19
CA TYR A 64 2.52 -4.68 14.15
C TYR A 64 3.88 -4.51 14.82
N THR A 65 3.94 -4.76 16.13
CA THR A 65 5.17 -4.68 16.92
C THR A 65 5.43 -5.94 17.72
N SER A 66 4.61 -6.97 17.49
CA SER A 66 4.58 -8.22 18.28
C SER A 66 5.10 -9.45 17.52
N GLY A 67 5.84 -9.26 16.42
CA GLY A 67 6.44 -10.37 15.67
C GLY A 67 5.43 -11.25 14.94
N MET A 68 4.37 -10.67 14.38
CA MET A 68 3.30 -11.39 13.68
C MET A 68 3.49 -11.46 12.16
N GLU A 69 4.46 -10.74 11.59
CA GLU A 69 4.69 -10.66 10.15
C GLU A 69 5.76 -11.65 9.69
N SER A 70 5.33 -12.73 9.08
CA SER A 70 6.22 -13.80 8.59
C SER A 70 7.18 -13.32 7.49
N CYS A 71 6.78 -12.34 6.67
CA CYS A 71 7.65 -11.73 5.66
C CYS A 71 8.81 -10.95 6.28
N ASN A 72 8.65 -10.46 7.50
CA ASN A 72 9.65 -9.76 8.30
C ASN A 72 10.27 -10.65 9.39
N CYS A 73 10.33 -11.96 9.14
CA CYS A 73 10.95 -12.97 10.03
C CYS A 73 10.35 -13.03 11.43
N ASN A 74 9.10 -12.58 11.60
CA ASN A 74 8.42 -12.45 12.90
C ASN A 74 9.23 -11.62 13.92
N LEU A 75 9.99 -10.64 13.46
CA LEU A 75 10.75 -9.74 14.32
C LEU A 75 9.81 -8.77 15.02
N ASN A 76 10.14 -8.44 16.27
CA ASN A 76 9.47 -7.41 17.05
C ASN A 76 10.01 -6.02 16.66
N LEU A 77 9.38 -4.99 17.18
CA LEU A 77 9.70 -3.57 17.01
C LEU A 77 9.21 -2.98 15.69
N GLU A 78 8.98 -1.69 15.70
CA GLU A 78 8.45 -0.92 14.59
C GLU A 78 9.37 -0.92 13.37
N GLU A 79 10.67 -0.80 13.60
CA GLU A 79 11.68 -0.78 12.54
C GLU A 79 11.76 -2.07 11.72
N ASN A 80 11.20 -3.17 12.24
CA ASN A 80 11.23 -4.48 11.62
C ASN A 80 9.89 -4.88 10.98
N ASN A 81 8.85 -4.06 11.09
CA ASN A 81 7.50 -4.41 10.64
C ASN A 81 6.94 -3.41 9.63
N ASP A 82 6.01 -3.85 8.81
CA ASP A 82 5.37 -3.04 7.80
C ASP A 82 4.44 -1.97 8.42
N PHE A 83 4.33 -0.84 7.74
CA PHE A 83 3.25 0.11 7.97
C PHE A 83 2.12 -0.17 7.00
N HIS A 84 0.94 -0.50 7.53
CA HIS A 84 -0.23 -0.78 6.71
C HIS A 84 -1.07 0.49 6.55
N LEU A 85 -1.14 0.96 5.32
CA LEU A 85 -1.93 2.11 4.90
C LEU A 85 -3.33 1.66 4.52
N VAL A 86 -4.36 2.30 5.05
CA VAL A 86 -5.75 2.12 4.65
C VAL A 86 -6.18 3.36 3.89
N THR A 87 -6.42 3.21 2.58
CA THR A 87 -6.65 4.35 1.69
C THR A 87 -7.96 4.22 0.93
N VAL A 88 -8.63 5.34 0.66
CA VAL A 88 -9.90 5.42 -0.06
C VAL A 88 -9.87 6.49 -1.13
N ASN A 89 -10.63 6.34 -2.21
CA ASN A 89 -10.66 7.32 -3.30
C ASN A 89 -11.55 8.54 -3.02
N LYS A 90 -12.35 8.53 -1.94
CA LYS A 90 -13.17 9.67 -1.49
C LYS A 90 -13.09 9.79 0.03
N LYS A 91 -12.89 10.99 0.53
CA LYS A 91 -12.71 11.29 1.98
C LYS A 91 -13.85 10.78 2.88
N ALA A 92 -15.06 10.65 2.34
CA ALA A 92 -16.25 10.21 3.07
C ALA A 92 -16.37 8.67 3.21
N LEU A 93 -15.56 7.89 2.48
CA LEU A 93 -15.61 6.43 2.52
C LEU A 93 -14.91 5.85 3.75
N GLY A 94 -15.27 4.62 4.08
CA GLY A 94 -14.70 3.85 5.19
C GLY A 94 -13.84 2.66 4.72
N GLU A 95 -13.43 1.84 5.68
CA GLU A 95 -12.53 0.70 5.44
C GLU A 95 -13.07 -0.31 4.42
N ASP A 96 -14.38 -0.52 4.33
CA ASP A 96 -14.98 -1.46 3.37
C ASP A 96 -14.72 -1.09 1.89
N ASP A 97 -14.40 0.17 1.64
CA ASP A 97 -14.07 0.71 0.32
C ASP A 97 -12.57 0.92 0.11
N SER A 98 -11.75 0.49 1.07
CA SER A 98 -10.32 0.80 1.07
C SER A 98 -9.48 -0.13 0.20
N ILE A 99 -8.34 0.41 -0.21
CA ILE A 99 -7.20 -0.32 -0.75
C ILE A 99 -6.10 -0.27 0.30
N THR A 100 -5.44 -1.41 0.53
CA THR A 100 -4.28 -1.49 1.42
C THR A 100 -3.01 -1.17 0.65
N GLY A 101 -2.13 -0.37 1.26
CA GLY A 101 -0.73 -0.25 0.86
C GLY A 101 0.16 -0.68 2.03
N GLU A 102 1.32 -1.28 1.74
CA GLU A 102 2.25 -1.71 2.79
C GLU A 102 3.64 -1.12 2.54
N ILE A 103 4.14 -0.35 3.51
CA ILE A 103 5.49 0.21 3.52
C ILE A 103 6.38 -0.75 4.30
N THR A 104 7.19 -1.52 3.59
CA THR A 104 8.10 -2.50 4.21
C THR A 104 9.35 -1.83 4.79
N PRO A 105 9.89 -2.31 5.92
CA PRO A 105 11.08 -1.75 6.55
C PRO A 105 12.33 -1.78 5.64
N ARG A 106 12.38 -2.70 4.67
CA ARG A 106 13.56 -2.90 3.81
C ARG A 106 13.87 -1.73 2.88
N ILE A 107 12.84 -0.98 2.49
CA ILE A 107 12.98 0.15 1.55
C ILE A 107 12.40 1.44 2.13
N ARG A 108 11.92 1.42 3.36
CA ARG A 108 11.34 2.56 4.05
C ARG A 108 12.42 3.58 4.40
N PRO A 109 12.41 4.80 3.83
CA PRO A 109 13.34 5.85 4.21
C PRO A 109 13.14 6.27 5.68
N ASP A 110 14.19 6.71 6.36
CA ASP A 110 14.14 7.16 7.77
C ASP A 110 13.08 8.26 8.01
N GLY A 111 12.89 9.12 7.03
CA GLY A 111 11.88 10.19 7.10
C GLY A 111 10.43 9.73 6.92
N TRP A 112 10.16 8.46 6.61
CA TRP A 112 8.81 7.89 6.52
C TRP A 112 8.38 7.33 7.87
N THR A 113 8.07 8.22 8.81
CA THR A 113 7.77 7.84 10.20
C THR A 113 6.29 7.48 10.39
N PHE A 114 6.03 6.58 11.34
CA PHE A 114 4.66 6.25 11.72
C PHE A 114 3.90 7.47 12.25
N THR A 115 4.59 8.39 12.90
CA THR A 115 4.02 9.61 13.48
C THR A 115 3.47 10.53 12.38
N LYS A 116 4.24 10.80 11.32
CA LYS A 116 3.78 11.57 10.15
C LYS A 116 2.56 10.91 9.50
N LEU A 117 2.64 9.62 9.20
CA LEU A 117 1.54 8.88 8.59
C LEU A 117 0.28 8.89 9.46
N LYS A 118 0.43 8.80 10.78
CA LYS A 118 -0.67 8.87 11.73
C LYS A 118 -1.35 10.24 11.72
N ASP A 119 -0.58 11.30 11.65
CA ASP A 119 -1.12 12.66 11.54
C ASP A 119 -1.86 12.87 10.20
N LEU A 120 -1.25 12.47 9.10
CA LEU A 120 -1.88 12.50 7.77
C LEU A 120 -3.21 11.72 7.75
N SER A 121 -3.28 10.57 8.42
CA SER A 121 -4.49 9.76 8.47
C SER A 121 -5.62 10.41 9.26
N LYS A 122 -5.31 11.13 10.37
CA LYS A 122 -6.30 11.90 11.15
C LYS A 122 -6.95 13.01 10.30
N ASN A 123 -6.14 13.66 9.49
CA ASN A 123 -6.55 14.77 8.64
C ASN A 123 -7.16 14.27 7.31
N LYS A 124 -7.09 12.97 7.05
CA LYS A 124 -7.45 12.33 5.78
C LYS A 124 -6.81 13.07 4.60
N ASN A 125 -5.49 13.20 4.65
CA ASN A 125 -4.74 13.84 3.57
C ASN A 125 -4.80 13.01 2.30
N ILE A 126 -4.78 13.71 1.15
CA ILE A 126 -4.65 13.06 -0.14
C ILE A 126 -3.17 12.71 -0.36
N CYS A 127 -2.93 11.50 -0.82
CA CYS A 127 -1.62 10.91 -1.02
C CYS A 127 -1.58 10.19 -2.36
N GLU A 128 -0.39 10.01 -2.88
CA GLU A 128 -0.10 9.19 -4.05
C GLU A 128 0.93 8.15 -3.66
N ALA A 129 0.57 6.88 -3.80
CA ALA A 129 1.45 5.75 -3.52
C ALA A 129 1.86 5.06 -4.82
N HIS A 130 3.16 4.85 -5.04
CA HIS A 130 3.67 3.97 -6.08
C HIS A 130 4.15 2.68 -5.45
N GLY A 131 4.08 1.59 -6.20
CA GLY A 131 4.55 0.28 -5.74
C GLY A 131 4.07 -0.82 -6.66
N TYR A 132 4.00 -2.02 -6.16
CA TYR A 132 3.66 -3.18 -6.97
C TYR A 132 2.34 -3.81 -6.53
N LEU A 133 1.51 -4.20 -7.49
CA LEU A 133 0.31 -4.97 -7.19
C LEU A 133 0.69 -6.33 -6.62
N MET A 134 0.10 -6.67 -5.50
CA MET A 134 0.25 -7.97 -4.85
C MET A 134 -1.09 -8.49 -4.35
N LEU A 135 -1.34 -9.79 -4.49
CA LEU A 135 -2.48 -10.42 -3.83
C LEU A 135 -2.10 -10.86 -2.43
N ASP A 136 -2.78 -10.31 -1.42
CA ASP A 136 -2.69 -10.79 -0.05
C ASP A 136 -3.41 -12.14 0.07
N THR A 137 -2.65 -13.20 -0.09
CA THR A 137 -3.18 -14.57 -0.08
C THR A 137 -3.48 -15.10 1.32
N GLN A 138 -3.00 -14.45 2.38
CA GLN A 138 -3.27 -14.86 3.76
C GLN A 138 -4.73 -14.58 4.14
N HIS A 139 -5.34 -13.58 3.53
CA HIS A 139 -6.70 -13.18 3.81
C HIS A 139 -7.75 -13.68 2.79
N VAL A 140 -7.31 -14.38 1.73
CA VAL A 140 -8.25 -14.95 0.75
C VAL A 140 -9.09 -16.05 1.39
N GLY A 141 -10.41 -15.89 1.33
CA GLY A 141 -11.37 -16.86 1.87
C GLY A 141 -11.68 -16.72 3.35
N ILE A 142 -11.21 -15.65 4.01
CA ILE A 142 -11.59 -15.28 5.37
C ILE A 142 -12.23 -13.90 5.42
N SER A 143 -13.05 -13.64 6.44
CA SER A 143 -13.91 -12.45 6.52
C SER A 143 -13.18 -11.17 6.97
N VAL A 144 -11.88 -11.17 7.04
CA VAL A 144 -11.06 -10.06 7.49
C VAL A 144 -9.85 -9.88 6.58
N PRO A 145 -9.29 -8.70 6.48
CA PRO A 145 -9.77 -7.41 7.00
C PRO A 145 -10.89 -6.81 6.15
N ARG A 146 -11.58 -5.82 6.71
CA ARG A 146 -12.57 -4.99 5.98
C ARG A 146 -11.82 -4.15 4.95
N ARG A 147 -12.04 -4.42 3.66
CA ARG A 147 -11.44 -3.70 2.53
C ARG A 147 -12.15 -4.06 1.22
N LEU A 148 -11.97 -3.24 0.20
CA LEU A 148 -12.62 -3.43 -1.11
C LEU A 148 -12.17 -4.72 -1.80
N THR A 149 -10.91 -5.08 -1.66
CA THR A 149 -10.28 -6.21 -2.38
C THR A 149 -9.13 -6.79 -1.57
N HIS A 150 -8.72 -8.02 -1.90
CA HIS A 150 -7.50 -8.64 -1.37
C HIS A 150 -6.23 -8.20 -2.12
N TRP A 151 -6.36 -7.42 -3.18
CA TRP A 151 -5.21 -6.81 -3.84
C TRP A 151 -4.74 -5.60 -3.05
N GLU A 152 -3.44 -5.47 -2.93
CA GLU A 152 -2.73 -4.42 -2.20
C GLU A 152 -1.59 -3.85 -3.04
N ILE A 153 -1.05 -2.71 -2.63
CA ILE A 153 0.21 -2.17 -3.16
C ILE A 153 1.31 -2.57 -2.18
N HIS A 154 2.14 -3.54 -2.56
CA HIS A 154 3.20 -4.06 -1.69
C HIS A 154 4.45 -4.51 -2.49
N PRO A 155 5.62 -3.98 -2.18
CA PRO A 155 5.83 -2.85 -1.28
C PRO A 155 5.44 -1.51 -1.92
N VAL A 156 5.09 -0.54 -1.09
CA VAL A 156 5.02 0.86 -1.50
C VAL A 156 6.44 1.39 -1.63
N THR A 157 6.81 1.85 -2.83
CA THR A 157 8.18 2.28 -3.17
C THR A 157 8.33 3.80 -3.23
N SER A 158 7.23 4.55 -3.40
CA SER A 158 7.17 6.00 -3.33
C SER A 158 5.88 6.41 -2.62
N PHE A 159 5.95 7.43 -1.77
CA PHE A 159 4.77 7.96 -1.08
C PHE A 159 4.82 9.47 -1.03
N GLN A 160 3.93 10.10 -1.81
CA GLN A 160 3.81 11.54 -1.92
C GLN A 160 2.56 12.03 -1.20
N VAL A 161 2.64 13.22 -0.64
CA VAL A 161 1.55 13.88 0.08
C VAL A 161 1.20 15.19 -0.61
N CYS A 162 -0.08 15.42 -0.81
CA CYS A 162 -0.55 16.69 -1.33
C CYS A 162 -0.42 17.78 -0.26
N THR A 163 0.45 18.75 -0.50
CA THR A 163 0.71 19.90 0.37
C THR A 163 0.05 21.19 -0.12
N ALA A 164 -0.58 21.14 -1.29
CA ALA A 164 -1.33 22.24 -1.91
C ALA A 164 -2.85 21.99 -1.88
N SER A 165 -3.61 22.68 -2.71
CA SER A 165 -5.02 22.33 -2.90
C SER A 165 -5.18 20.99 -3.63
N VAL A 166 -6.25 20.27 -3.35
CA VAL A 166 -6.58 19.02 -4.04
C VAL A 166 -6.60 19.19 -5.57
N THR A 167 -7.09 20.33 -6.03
CA THR A 167 -7.12 20.66 -7.47
C THR A 167 -5.72 20.78 -8.05
N ALA A 168 -4.81 21.47 -7.35
CA ALA A 168 -3.41 21.60 -7.79
C ALA A 168 -2.71 20.23 -7.85
N CYS A 169 -2.88 19.39 -6.83
CA CYS A 169 -2.30 18.06 -6.79
C CYS A 169 -2.83 17.18 -7.94
N LYS A 170 -4.13 17.21 -8.21
CA LYS A 170 -4.71 16.51 -9.38
C LYS A 170 -4.21 17.01 -10.73
N GLN A 171 -3.65 18.22 -10.78
CA GLN A 171 -2.98 18.78 -11.95
C GLN A 171 -1.47 18.48 -11.97
N GLY A 172 -0.98 17.64 -11.05
CA GLY A 172 0.42 17.22 -10.98
C GLY A 172 1.34 18.20 -10.24
N THR A 173 0.79 19.17 -9.49
CA THR A 173 1.59 20.16 -8.75
C THR A 173 1.29 20.10 -7.25
N GLY A 174 2.29 20.46 -6.40
CA GLY A 174 2.08 20.49 -4.94
C GLY A 174 2.19 19.13 -4.24
N TRP A 175 2.77 18.15 -4.87
CA TRP A 175 3.17 16.89 -4.24
C TRP A 175 4.53 17.05 -3.56
N ALA A 176 4.69 16.46 -2.40
CA ALA A 176 5.93 16.40 -1.65
C ALA A 176 6.16 14.99 -1.13
N ASP A 177 7.40 14.51 -1.20
CA ASP A 177 7.77 13.22 -0.59
C ASP A 177 7.53 13.27 0.92
N LEU A 178 7.02 12.18 1.49
CA LEU A 178 6.73 12.06 2.92
C LEU A 178 7.96 12.35 3.78
N ALA A 179 9.17 11.99 3.33
CA ALA A 179 10.40 12.25 4.07
C ALA A 179 10.68 13.76 4.22
N SER A 180 10.27 14.57 3.24
CA SER A 180 10.50 16.02 3.24
C SER A 180 9.57 16.79 4.17
N LEU A 181 8.47 16.18 4.65
CA LEU A 181 7.55 16.82 5.56
C LEU A 181 8.15 16.92 6.98
N PRO A 182 7.83 18.00 7.73
CA PRO A 182 8.25 18.08 9.13
C PRO A 182 7.57 16.99 9.98
N GLU A 183 8.17 16.65 11.11
CA GLU A 183 7.46 15.89 12.15
C GLU A 183 6.33 16.77 12.74
N PRO A 184 5.15 16.18 13.02
CA PRO A 184 4.00 16.90 13.56
C PRO A 184 4.16 17.29 15.05
#